data_e8d47e366b10fe5c143009650b5507e6
#
_entry.id   e8d47e366b10fe5c143009650b5507e6
#
_cell.length_a   1.000
_cell.length_b   1.000
_cell.length_c   1.000
_cell.angle_alpha   90.00
_cell.angle_beta   90.00
_cell.angle_gamma   90.00
#
_symmetry.space_group_name_H-M   'P 1'
#
loop_
_entity.id
_entity.type
_entity.pdbx_description
1 polymer ?
#
loop_
_entity_poly.entity_id
_entity_poly.type
_entity_poly.pdbx_seq_one_letter_code
_entity_poly.pdbx_strand_id
1 'polypeptide(L)'
;MPLALFALAVSAFGIGTTEFVMMGLLPNVADDLSTSVPTAGYLVSAYAIGVVLGAPLLTGLGSRVPRKKMLLLLMALFTVGNLASALAPDFGWLLAGRFLAGLPHGAFFGVGAVVAARLAAEGRQARAVATMFLGLTVANIVGVPAATLLGQHLGWRATFLVVAAIGLAAMAALARLVPRIPVEAHRDVRRELRALGNRQVLLGLLTAVFGFAGVFAVYSYLSAMTTEAMGFGESSVTLVLALFGIGMTLGALAAGPLTDRALRPTLYGSLGALAVVLVAFPFTVHVPWAALVMVTLLGAVGFMTTTPLQLLVMNKAKDAPTLASASNHSAFNLANAGGAWLGGVAIAAGWGWTSPAFVGAVLAAAGLAIALTAGFLDLSKPVRRLRTEPSRRTGPGQHRLRALTRHPARPAFEDEGRTKAATGHPR
;
A
#
# COMPACT_ATOMS: atom_id res chain seq x y z
N MET A 1 10.64 -5.25 20.99
CA MET A 1 10.56 -4.72 19.62
C MET A 1 9.92 -5.70 18.60
N PRO A 2 10.37 -6.93 18.43
CA PRO A 2 9.77 -7.83 17.43
C PRO A 2 8.28 -8.09 17.65
N LEU A 3 7.83 -8.19 18.90
CA LEU A 3 6.42 -8.46 19.22
C LEU A 3 5.45 -7.33 18.81
N ALA A 4 5.86 -6.06 18.94
CA ALA A 4 5.02 -4.94 18.50
C ALA A 4 4.87 -4.90 16.97
N LEU A 5 5.93 -5.23 16.23
CA LEU A 5 5.87 -5.37 14.77
C LEU A 5 4.99 -6.55 14.35
N PHE A 6 5.03 -7.64 15.11
CA PHE A 6 4.14 -8.78 14.89
C PHE A 6 2.66 -8.38 15.07
N ALA A 7 2.32 -7.58 16.09
CA ALA A 7 0.95 -7.07 16.26
C ALA A 7 0.48 -6.24 15.06
N LEU A 8 1.36 -5.39 14.50
CA LEU A 8 1.08 -4.64 13.28
C LEU A 8 0.92 -5.56 12.05
N ALA A 9 1.73 -6.61 11.94
CA ALA A 9 1.63 -7.59 10.86
C ALA A 9 0.34 -8.41 10.93
N VAL A 10 -0.10 -8.83 12.13
CA VAL A 10 -1.40 -9.52 12.33
C VAL A 10 -2.56 -8.60 11.94
N SER A 11 -2.48 -7.32 12.29
CA SER A 11 -3.49 -6.34 11.86
C SER A 11 -3.52 -6.18 10.34
N ALA A 12 -2.34 -6.06 9.70
CA ALA A 12 -2.22 -5.98 8.25
C ALA A 12 -2.72 -7.25 7.55
N PHE A 13 -2.49 -8.43 8.14
CA PHE A 13 -3.04 -9.70 7.68
C PHE A 13 -4.58 -9.71 7.67
N GLY A 14 -5.21 -9.27 8.77
CA GLY A 14 -6.67 -9.18 8.85
C GLY A 14 -7.24 -8.21 7.80
N ILE A 15 -6.60 -7.03 7.64
CA ILE A 15 -7.01 -6.02 6.66
C ILE A 15 -6.87 -6.57 5.23
N GLY A 16 -5.75 -7.19 4.88
CA GLY A 16 -5.53 -7.76 3.56
C GLY A 16 -6.49 -8.91 3.26
N THR A 17 -6.76 -9.77 4.25
CA THR A 17 -7.70 -10.88 4.08
C THR A 17 -9.10 -10.35 3.75
N THR A 18 -9.64 -9.37 4.51
CA THR A 18 -10.97 -8.84 4.22
C THR A 18 -11.05 -8.04 2.93
N GLU A 19 -9.97 -7.38 2.53
CA GLU A 19 -9.91 -6.61 1.28
C GLU A 19 -10.16 -7.52 0.08
N PHE A 20 -9.45 -8.65 0.01
CA PHE A 20 -9.39 -9.47 -1.20
C PHE A 20 -10.28 -10.72 -1.16
N VAL A 21 -10.77 -11.15 0.01
CA VAL A 21 -11.59 -12.38 0.10
C VAL A 21 -12.89 -12.29 -0.69
N MET A 22 -13.44 -11.09 -0.87
CA MET A 22 -14.65 -10.93 -1.70
C MET A 22 -14.47 -11.40 -3.14
N MET A 23 -13.25 -11.25 -3.71
CA MET A 23 -12.96 -11.74 -5.07
C MET A 23 -13.12 -13.26 -5.19
N GLY A 24 -12.93 -13.97 -4.08
CA GLY A 24 -13.14 -15.43 -4.00
C GLY A 24 -14.58 -15.85 -3.72
N LEU A 25 -15.40 -14.97 -3.16
CA LEU A 25 -16.74 -15.28 -2.65
C LEU A 25 -17.89 -14.61 -3.41
N LEU A 26 -17.60 -13.83 -4.49
CA LEU A 26 -18.66 -13.11 -5.22
C LEU A 26 -19.81 -14.01 -5.69
N PRO A 27 -19.57 -15.21 -6.30
CA PRO A 27 -20.64 -16.09 -6.68
C PRO A 27 -21.50 -16.56 -5.49
N ASN A 28 -20.86 -17.00 -4.41
CA ASN A 28 -21.54 -17.50 -3.21
C ASN A 28 -22.41 -16.41 -2.55
N VAL A 29 -21.94 -15.15 -2.53
CA VAL A 29 -22.69 -14.01 -2.02
C VAL A 29 -23.86 -13.65 -2.96
N ALA A 30 -23.60 -13.69 -4.28
CA ALA A 30 -24.62 -13.41 -5.29
C ALA A 30 -25.81 -14.38 -5.18
N ASP A 31 -25.51 -15.68 -5.06
CA ASP A 31 -26.51 -16.74 -4.93
C ASP A 31 -27.31 -16.61 -3.63
N ASP A 32 -26.63 -16.44 -2.47
CA ASP A 32 -27.28 -16.36 -1.15
C ASP A 32 -28.17 -15.09 -1.03
N LEU A 33 -27.75 -13.97 -1.63
CA LEU A 33 -28.52 -12.70 -1.59
C LEU A 33 -29.39 -12.48 -2.84
N SER A 34 -29.57 -13.50 -3.69
CA SER A 34 -30.42 -13.47 -4.90
C SER A 34 -30.09 -12.26 -5.80
N THR A 35 -28.83 -12.00 -6.04
CA THR A 35 -28.34 -10.91 -6.89
C THR A 35 -27.40 -11.43 -7.99
N SER A 36 -27.01 -10.58 -8.93
CA SER A 36 -26.05 -10.97 -9.96
C SER A 36 -24.61 -10.83 -9.47
N VAL A 37 -23.67 -11.63 -10.01
CA VAL A 37 -22.23 -11.52 -9.72
C VAL A 37 -21.69 -10.12 -10.03
N PRO A 38 -22.06 -9.45 -11.15
CA PRO A 38 -21.69 -8.04 -11.37
C PRO A 38 -22.20 -7.10 -10.28
N THR A 39 -23.42 -7.29 -9.78
CA THR A 39 -23.97 -6.49 -8.67
C THR A 39 -23.20 -6.78 -7.38
N ALA A 40 -22.87 -8.04 -7.10
CA ALA A 40 -22.02 -8.40 -5.96
C ALA A 40 -20.64 -7.72 -6.04
N GLY A 41 -20.12 -7.45 -7.23
CA GLY A 41 -18.88 -6.69 -7.45
C GLY A 41 -18.88 -5.28 -6.83
N TYR A 42 -20.06 -4.66 -6.60
CA TYR A 42 -20.16 -3.39 -5.87
C TYR A 42 -19.66 -3.49 -4.42
N LEU A 43 -19.65 -4.69 -3.82
CA LEU A 43 -19.10 -4.91 -2.47
C LEU A 43 -17.60 -4.67 -2.41
N VAL A 44 -16.87 -4.96 -3.51
CA VAL A 44 -15.46 -4.65 -3.67
C VAL A 44 -15.27 -3.15 -3.78
N SER A 45 -16.06 -2.52 -4.66
CA SER A 45 -16.02 -1.06 -4.87
C SER A 45 -16.38 -0.29 -3.59
N ALA A 46 -17.37 -0.74 -2.83
CA ALA A 46 -17.79 -0.10 -1.58
C ALA A 46 -16.65 -0.08 -0.55
N TYR A 47 -15.97 -1.22 -0.37
CA TYR A 47 -14.80 -1.30 0.50
C TYR A 47 -13.70 -0.33 0.05
N ALA A 48 -13.35 -0.36 -1.22
CA ALA A 48 -12.30 0.48 -1.80
C ALA A 48 -12.64 1.98 -1.70
N ILE A 49 -13.90 2.38 -1.92
CA ILE A 49 -14.36 3.77 -1.70
C ILE A 49 -14.24 4.13 -0.21
N GLY A 50 -14.59 3.19 0.70
CA GLY A 50 -14.34 3.36 2.12
C GLY A 50 -12.87 3.69 2.43
N VAL A 51 -11.92 2.98 1.80
CA VAL A 51 -10.48 3.26 1.96
C VAL A 51 -10.11 4.65 1.43
N VAL A 52 -10.60 5.01 0.23
CA VAL A 52 -10.30 6.32 -0.40
C VAL A 52 -10.75 7.48 0.47
N LEU A 53 -11.95 7.41 1.02
CA LEU A 53 -12.51 8.46 1.87
C LEU A 53 -11.96 8.40 3.30
N GLY A 54 -11.81 7.19 3.84
CA GLY A 54 -11.39 6.97 5.21
C GLY A 54 -9.94 7.34 5.48
N ALA A 55 -9.03 7.11 4.53
CA ALA A 55 -7.61 7.39 4.71
C ALA A 55 -7.32 8.86 5.07
N PRO A 56 -7.73 9.86 4.28
CA PRO A 56 -7.50 11.26 4.62
C PRO A 56 -8.36 11.72 5.81
N LEU A 57 -9.63 11.28 5.88
CA LEU A 57 -10.57 11.69 6.93
C LEU A 57 -10.08 11.23 8.32
N LEU A 58 -9.82 9.93 8.48
CA LEU A 58 -9.43 9.37 9.78
C LEU A 58 -8.00 9.76 10.16
N THR A 59 -7.10 9.94 9.19
CA THR A 59 -5.76 10.45 9.47
C THR A 59 -5.82 11.91 9.95
N GLY A 60 -6.64 12.74 9.32
CA GLY A 60 -6.85 14.13 9.71
C GLY A 60 -7.49 14.26 11.10
N LEU A 61 -8.62 13.59 11.33
CA LEU A 61 -9.32 13.56 12.63
C LEU A 61 -8.45 12.95 13.74
N GLY A 62 -7.65 11.94 13.40
CA GLY A 62 -6.76 11.24 14.33
C GLY A 62 -5.43 11.93 14.58
N SER A 63 -5.15 13.09 13.96
CA SER A 63 -3.84 13.76 14.06
C SER A 63 -3.46 14.14 15.50
N ARG A 64 -4.44 14.41 16.35
CA ARG A 64 -4.27 14.74 17.78
C ARG A 64 -4.37 13.53 18.71
N VAL A 65 -4.68 12.34 18.19
CA VAL A 65 -4.85 11.13 18.99
C VAL A 65 -3.51 10.41 19.14
N PRO A 66 -3.13 9.94 20.35
CA PRO A 66 -1.92 9.14 20.55
C PRO A 66 -1.91 7.92 19.61
N ARG A 67 -0.77 7.64 18.96
CA ARG A 67 -0.64 6.64 17.88
C ARG A 67 -1.19 5.26 18.24
N LYS A 68 -0.91 4.77 19.46
CA LYS A 68 -1.46 3.50 19.94
C LYS A 68 -2.99 3.52 20.03
N LYS A 69 -3.56 4.58 20.59
CA LYS A 69 -5.03 4.75 20.70
C LYS A 69 -5.66 4.81 19.31
N MET A 70 -5.01 5.51 18.36
CA MET A 70 -5.47 5.59 16.98
C MET A 70 -5.50 4.21 16.32
N LEU A 71 -4.42 3.41 16.42
CA LEU A 71 -4.39 2.04 15.89
C LEU A 71 -5.51 1.16 16.47
N LEU A 72 -5.78 1.26 17.79
CA LEU A 72 -6.87 0.53 18.43
C LEU A 72 -8.25 0.97 17.93
N LEU A 73 -8.49 2.27 17.77
CA LEU A 73 -9.75 2.79 17.23
C LEU A 73 -9.97 2.35 15.78
N LEU A 74 -8.92 2.37 14.97
CA LEU A 74 -8.97 1.92 13.58
C LEU A 74 -9.28 0.41 13.50
N MET A 75 -8.64 -0.41 14.34
CA MET A 75 -8.94 -1.84 14.40
C MET A 75 -10.31 -2.15 15.00
N ALA A 76 -10.81 -1.34 15.92
CA ALA A 76 -12.17 -1.45 16.42
C ALA A 76 -13.19 -1.18 15.31
N LEU A 77 -13.01 -0.10 14.54
CA LEU A 77 -13.86 0.23 13.40
C LEU A 77 -13.81 -0.87 12.33
N PHE A 78 -12.62 -1.41 12.03
CA PHE A 78 -12.42 -2.57 11.16
C PHE A 78 -13.22 -3.79 11.65
N THR A 79 -13.11 -4.12 12.92
CA THR A 79 -13.81 -5.26 13.53
C THR A 79 -15.33 -5.09 13.47
N VAL A 80 -15.83 -3.89 13.79
CA VAL A 80 -17.26 -3.56 13.69
C VAL A 80 -17.76 -3.67 12.24
N GLY A 81 -17.01 -3.16 11.26
CA GLY A 81 -17.36 -3.26 9.84
C GLY A 81 -17.43 -4.71 9.34
N ASN A 82 -16.50 -5.56 9.77
CA ASN A 82 -16.53 -6.99 9.41
C ASN A 82 -17.65 -7.74 10.16
N LEU A 83 -17.91 -7.41 11.41
CA LEU A 83 -19.06 -7.97 12.13
C LEU A 83 -20.38 -7.56 11.51
N ALA A 84 -20.53 -6.29 11.12
CA ALA A 84 -21.72 -5.81 10.39
C ALA A 84 -21.87 -6.56 9.05
N SER A 85 -20.77 -6.83 8.35
CA SER A 85 -20.79 -7.65 7.11
C SER A 85 -21.23 -9.09 7.39
N ALA A 86 -20.73 -9.71 8.47
CA ALA A 86 -21.13 -11.07 8.84
C ALA A 86 -22.61 -11.20 9.22
N LEU A 87 -23.17 -10.18 9.83
CA LEU A 87 -24.57 -10.13 10.28
C LEU A 87 -25.52 -9.54 9.25
N ALA A 88 -25.06 -9.26 8.03
CA ALA A 88 -25.86 -8.62 7.01
C ALA A 88 -27.09 -9.47 6.59
N PRO A 89 -28.30 -8.95 6.74
CA PRO A 89 -29.52 -9.64 6.33
C PRO A 89 -29.76 -9.53 4.83
N ASP A 90 -29.26 -8.47 4.19
CA ASP A 90 -29.48 -8.14 2.80
C ASP A 90 -28.23 -7.50 2.16
N PHE A 91 -28.29 -7.31 0.84
CA PHE A 91 -27.20 -6.74 0.05
C PHE A 91 -26.85 -5.30 0.46
N GLY A 92 -27.85 -4.45 0.74
CA GLY A 92 -27.62 -3.05 1.13
C GLY A 92 -26.87 -2.94 2.45
N TRP A 93 -27.24 -3.77 3.42
CA TRP A 93 -26.54 -3.85 4.71
C TRP A 93 -25.10 -4.34 4.54
N LEU A 94 -24.89 -5.38 3.72
CA LEU A 94 -23.57 -5.89 3.43
C LEU A 94 -22.71 -4.81 2.75
N LEU A 95 -23.28 -4.05 1.81
CA LEU A 95 -22.60 -2.92 1.16
C LEU A 95 -22.14 -1.87 2.17
N ALA A 96 -23.02 -1.49 3.11
CA ALA A 96 -22.68 -0.55 4.18
C ALA A 96 -21.59 -1.12 5.13
N GLY A 97 -21.67 -2.41 5.48
CA GLY A 97 -20.66 -3.09 6.29
C GLY A 97 -19.28 -3.11 5.60
N ARG A 98 -19.26 -3.39 4.30
CA ARG A 98 -18.02 -3.36 3.49
C ARG A 98 -17.39 -1.96 3.43
N PHE A 99 -18.22 -0.94 3.17
CA PHE A 99 -17.77 0.45 3.21
C PHE A 99 -17.17 0.81 4.58
N LEU A 100 -17.87 0.46 5.66
CA LEU A 100 -17.41 0.72 7.04
C LEU A 100 -16.08 0.02 7.34
N ALA A 101 -15.93 -1.25 6.92
CA ALA A 101 -14.69 -2.01 7.10
C ALA A 101 -13.51 -1.42 6.31
N GLY A 102 -13.77 -0.77 5.18
CA GLY A 102 -12.76 -0.11 4.35
C GLY A 102 -12.22 1.21 4.96
N LEU A 103 -13.07 1.97 5.68
CA LEU A 103 -12.69 3.28 6.22
C LEU A 103 -11.35 3.30 6.98
N PRO A 104 -11.06 2.37 7.91
CA PRO A 104 -9.83 2.40 8.70
C PRO A 104 -8.58 1.97 7.96
N HIS A 105 -8.69 1.27 6.83
CA HIS A 105 -7.60 0.58 6.15
C HIS A 105 -6.41 1.51 5.86
N GLY A 106 -6.61 2.56 5.05
CA GLY A 106 -5.52 3.44 4.63
C GLY A 106 -4.90 4.22 5.78
N ALA A 107 -5.72 4.66 6.74
CA ALA A 107 -5.25 5.33 7.95
C ALA A 107 -4.44 4.36 8.85
N PHE A 108 -4.84 3.08 8.93
CA PHE A 108 -4.09 2.07 9.68
C PHE A 108 -2.69 1.87 9.11
N PHE A 109 -2.54 1.70 7.80
CA PHE A 109 -1.23 1.53 7.18
C PHE A 109 -0.36 2.79 7.34
N GLY A 110 -0.94 3.98 7.21
CA GLY A 110 -0.22 5.25 7.41
C GLY A 110 0.31 5.40 8.84
N VAL A 111 -0.55 5.23 9.86
CA VAL A 111 -0.17 5.32 11.27
C VAL A 111 0.74 4.17 11.68
N GLY A 112 0.46 2.96 11.21
CA GLY A 112 1.22 1.74 11.50
C GLY A 112 2.65 1.83 10.97
N ALA A 113 2.86 2.34 9.77
CA ALA A 113 4.20 2.55 9.19
C ALA A 113 5.04 3.52 10.04
N VAL A 114 4.45 4.61 10.53
CA VAL A 114 5.12 5.56 11.42
C VAL A 114 5.48 4.88 12.76
N VAL A 115 4.56 4.09 13.33
CA VAL A 115 4.81 3.34 14.56
C VAL A 115 5.90 2.29 14.35
N ALA A 116 5.85 1.53 13.27
CA ALA A 116 6.87 0.53 12.93
C ALA A 116 8.26 1.16 12.79
N ALA A 117 8.36 2.27 12.06
CA ALA A 117 9.62 2.99 11.87
C ALA A 117 10.20 3.52 13.20
N ARG A 118 9.36 4.02 14.11
CA ARG A 118 9.79 4.52 15.43
C ARG A 118 10.23 3.42 16.39
N LEU A 119 9.66 2.23 16.26
CA LEU A 119 10.04 1.07 17.08
C LEU A 119 11.30 0.39 16.56
N ALA A 120 11.78 0.75 15.38
CA ALA A 120 12.99 0.21 14.78
C ALA A 120 14.26 0.80 15.41
N ALA A 121 15.35 0.03 15.43
CA ALA A 121 16.68 0.55 15.68
C ALA A 121 17.13 1.47 14.54
N GLU A 122 18.07 2.37 14.82
CA GLU A 122 18.67 3.24 13.79
C GLU A 122 19.11 2.42 12.57
N GLY A 123 18.82 2.95 11.37
CA GLY A 123 19.11 2.28 10.10
C GLY A 123 18.23 1.08 9.74
N ARG A 124 17.25 0.67 10.59
CA ARG A 124 16.37 -0.49 10.33
C ARG A 124 14.90 -0.13 10.13
N GLN A 125 14.58 1.14 9.95
CA GLN A 125 13.20 1.63 9.84
C GLN A 125 12.46 1.02 8.64
N ALA A 126 13.10 0.99 7.47
CA ALA A 126 12.53 0.39 6.26
C ALA A 126 12.18 -1.11 6.47
N ARG A 127 13.07 -1.86 7.15
CA ARG A 127 12.84 -3.26 7.48
C ARG A 127 11.64 -3.45 8.42
N ALA A 128 11.46 -2.56 9.40
CA ALA A 128 10.34 -2.63 10.33
C ALA A 128 9.00 -2.38 9.63
N VAL A 129 8.95 -1.39 8.74
CA VAL A 129 7.78 -1.12 7.90
C VAL A 129 7.49 -2.31 6.97
N ALA A 130 8.52 -2.86 6.32
CA ALA A 130 8.37 -4.07 5.50
C ALA A 130 7.83 -5.26 6.30
N THR A 131 8.24 -5.43 7.56
CA THR A 131 7.71 -6.50 8.45
C THR A 131 6.21 -6.33 8.69
N MET A 132 5.71 -5.12 8.83
CA MET A 132 4.26 -4.88 8.92
C MET A 132 3.55 -5.29 7.62
N PHE A 133 4.10 -4.91 6.46
CA PHE A 133 3.51 -5.26 5.16
C PHE A 133 3.62 -6.75 4.81
N LEU A 134 4.51 -7.53 5.46
CA LEU A 134 4.50 -8.99 5.34
C LEU A 134 3.15 -9.60 5.71
N GLY A 135 2.42 -8.99 6.67
CA GLY A 135 1.06 -9.40 7.00
C GLY A 135 0.13 -9.38 5.78
N LEU A 136 0.20 -8.33 4.96
CA LEU A 136 -0.58 -8.21 3.73
C LEU A 136 -0.17 -9.27 2.69
N THR A 137 1.13 -9.53 2.55
CA THR A 137 1.64 -10.58 1.66
C THR A 137 1.16 -11.97 2.06
N VAL A 138 1.23 -12.29 3.36
CA VAL A 138 0.73 -13.57 3.89
C VAL A 138 -0.80 -13.66 3.75
N ALA A 139 -1.52 -12.54 3.89
CA ALA A 139 -2.96 -12.52 3.63
C ALA A 139 -3.28 -12.94 2.19
N ASN A 140 -2.56 -12.45 1.20
CA ASN A 140 -2.80 -12.79 -0.20
C ASN A 140 -2.46 -14.25 -0.55
N ILE A 141 -1.39 -14.80 0.04
CA ILE A 141 -0.94 -16.18 -0.27
C ILE A 141 -1.77 -17.23 0.50
N VAL A 142 -2.11 -16.95 1.75
CA VAL A 142 -2.74 -17.93 2.65
C VAL A 142 -4.11 -17.44 3.14
N GLY A 143 -4.20 -16.20 3.59
CA GLY A 143 -5.40 -15.65 4.22
C GLY A 143 -6.61 -15.66 3.29
N VAL A 144 -6.47 -15.13 2.08
CA VAL A 144 -7.55 -15.05 1.09
C VAL A 144 -7.97 -16.44 0.62
N PRO A 145 -7.07 -17.34 0.19
CA PRO A 145 -7.47 -18.70 -0.19
C PRO A 145 -8.14 -19.47 0.95
N ALA A 146 -7.58 -19.44 2.16
CA ALA A 146 -8.15 -20.13 3.32
C ALA A 146 -9.54 -19.56 3.71
N ALA A 147 -9.69 -18.23 3.68
CA ALA A 147 -10.94 -17.55 3.98
C ALA A 147 -12.00 -17.81 2.90
N THR A 148 -11.59 -17.91 1.62
CA THR A 148 -12.47 -18.32 0.51
C THR A 148 -12.95 -19.76 0.70
N LEU A 149 -12.04 -20.69 0.98
CA LEU A 149 -12.38 -22.08 1.25
C LEU A 149 -13.36 -22.19 2.44
N LEU A 150 -13.09 -21.46 3.52
CA LEU A 150 -13.99 -21.39 4.68
C LEU A 150 -15.38 -20.91 4.27
N GLY A 151 -15.44 -19.85 3.47
CA GLY A 151 -16.71 -19.26 3.00
C GLY A 151 -17.50 -20.17 2.06
N GLN A 152 -16.82 -20.95 1.24
CA GLN A 152 -17.45 -21.95 0.36
C GLN A 152 -18.08 -23.12 1.16
N HIS A 153 -17.46 -23.56 2.25
CA HIS A 153 -17.92 -24.69 3.05
C HIS A 153 -18.89 -24.32 4.18
N LEU A 154 -18.65 -23.20 4.85
CA LEU A 154 -19.44 -22.76 6.03
C LEU A 154 -20.30 -21.52 5.77
N GLY A 155 -20.34 -21.06 4.51
CA GLY A 155 -21.02 -19.83 4.11
C GLY A 155 -20.13 -18.58 4.29
N TRP A 156 -20.32 -17.62 3.38
CA TRP A 156 -19.53 -16.38 3.34
C TRP A 156 -19.57 -15.54 4.63
N ARG A 157 -20.64 -15.64 5.41
CA ARG A 157 -20.78 -14.96 6.70
C ARG A 157 -19.74 -15.45 7.71
N ALA A 158 -19.42 -16.75 7.71
CA ALA A 158 -18.40 -17.33 8.58
C ALA A 158 -17.01 -16.72 8.33
N THR A 159 -16.71 -16.39 7.08
CA THR A 159 -15.47 -15.70 6.72
C THR A 159 -15.33 -14.35 7.41
N PHE A 160 -16.37 -13.52 7.39
CA PHE A 160 -16.34 -12.21 8.05
C PHE A 160 -16.31 -12.32 9.58
N LEU A 161 -16.92 -13.36 10.17
CA LEU A 161 -16.79 -13.66 11.60
C LEU A 161 -15.35 -13.97 11.97
N VAL A 162 -14.66 -14.81 11.18
CA VAL A 162 -13.24 -15.14 11.42
C VAL A 162 -12.37 -13.89 11.25
N VAL A 163 -12.62 -13.06 10.25
CA VAL A 163 -11.89 -11.79 10.07
C VAL A 163 -12.16 -10.83 11.26
N ALA A 164 -13.39 -10.76 11.76
CA ALA A 164 -13.69 -9.97 12.96
C ALA A 164 -12.95 -10.52 14.20
N ALA A 165 -12.85 -11.85 14.36
CA ALA A 165 -12.07 -12.48 15.41
C ALA A 165 -10.57 -12.16 15.28
N ILE A 166 -10.01 -12.17 14.06
CA ILE A 166 -8.64 -11.71 13.81
C ILE A 166 -8.49 -10.22 14.21
N GLY A 167 -9.49 -9.38 13.91
CA GLY A 167 -9.53 -7.99 14.34
C GLY A 167 -9.46 -7.83 15.86
N LEU A 168 -10.22 -8.62 16.61
CA LEU A 168 -10.16 -8.64 18.08
C LEU A 168 -8.79 -9.12 18.59
N ALA A 169 -8.23 -10.17 18.00
CA ALA A 169 -6.90 -10.66 18.34
C ALA A 169 -5.82 -9.59 18.04
N ALA A 170 -5.92 -8.90 16.92
CA ALA A 170 -5.04 -7.79 16.55
C ALA A 170 -5.16 -6.63 17.55
N MET A 171 -6.38 -6.25 17.99
CA MET A 171 -6.58 -5.24 19.02
C MET A 171 -5.94 -5.65 20.35
N ALA A 172 -6.11 -6.90 20.79
CA ALA A 172 -5.49 -7.42 22.01
C ALA A 172 -3.95 -7.39 21.90
N ALA A 173 -3.39 -7.78 20.77
CA ALA A 173 -1.96 -7.71 20.49
C ALA A 173 -1.44 -6.26 20.49
N LEU A 174 -2.12 -5.34 19.80
CA LEU A 174 -1.78 -3.91 19.80
C LEU A 174 -1.84 -3.30 21.20
N ALA A 175 -2.87 -3.65 21.97
CA ALA A 175 -3.05 -3.15 23.34
C ALA A 175 -1.92 -3.58 24.27
N ARG A 176 -1.43 -4.83 24.13
CA ARG A 176 -0.40 -5.40 24.99
C ARG A 176 1.02 -5.10 24.53
N LEU A 177 1.27 -5.13 23.23
CA LEU A 177 2.62 -5.19 22.66
C LEU A 177 3.11 -3.84 22.12
N VAL A 178 2.22 -2.92 21.71
CA VAL A 178 2.62 -1.60 21.21
C VAL A 178 2.75 -0.64 22.39
N PRO A 179 3.91 0.02 22.58
CA PRO A 179 4.09 1.01 23.64
C PRO A 179 3.29 2.29 23.34
N ARG A 180 3.10 3.12 24.37
CA ARG A 180 2.51 4.46 24.21
C ARG A 180 3.50 5.36 23.47
N ILE A 181 3.10 5.87 22.31
CA ILE A 181 3.90 6.79 21.48
C ILE A 181 3.22 8.16 21.52
N PRO A 182 3.92 9.20 21.99
CA PRO A 182 3.40 10.57 22.02
C PRO A 182 3.05 11.10 20.62
N VAL A 183 2.16 12.08 20.58
CA VAL A 183 1.83 12.83 19.35
C VAL A 183 2.99 13.76 19.01
N GLU A 184 3.41 13.81 17.75
CA GLU A 184 4.35 14.83 17.27
C GLU A 184 3.66 16.19 17.11
N ALA A 185 4.43 17.26 17.35
CA ALA A 185 3.98 18.62 17.11
C ALA A 185 3.52 18.81 15.63
N HIS A 186 2.56 19.67 15.46
CA HIS A 186 1.78 19.93 14.24
C HIS A 186 2.62 19.99 12.95
N ARG A 187 2.32 19.12 11.98
CA ARG A 187 2.67 19.37 10.59
C ARG A 187 1.60 20.25 9.95
N ASP A 188 2.01 21.22 9.15
CA ASP A 188 1.10 22.10 8.44
C ASP A 188 0.41 21.36 7.28
N VAL A 189 -0.80 20.85 7.55
CA VAL A 189 -1.63 20.11 6.59
C VAL A 189 -1.87 20.90 5.29
N ARG A 190 -1.95 22.23 5.37
CA ARG A 190 -2.14 23.08 4.20
C ARG A 190 -0.93 23.08 3.26
N ARG A 191 0.28 23.02 3.81
CA ARG A 191 1.51 22.91 3.02
C ARG A 191 1.60 21.55 2.34
N GLU A 192 1.23 20.49 3.05
CA GLU A 192 1.20 19.13 2.50
C GLU A 192 0.18 19.00 1.37
N LEU A 193 -1.04 19.54 1.53
CA LEU A 193 -2.06 19.54 0.48
C LEU A 193 -1.63 20.29 -0.79
N ARG A 194 -0.90 21.41 -0.66
CA ARG A 194 -0.35 22.14 -1.81
C ARG A 194 0.64 21.29 -2.62
N ALA A 195 1.40 20.41 -1.96
CA ALA A 195 2.34 19.53 -2.66
C ALA A 195 1.63 18.52 -3.58
N LEU A 196 0.41 18.10 -3.23
CA LEU A 196 -0.42 17.25 -4.09
C LEU A 196 -0.91 17.95 -5.36
N GLY A 197 -1.01 19.29 -5.36
CA GLY A 197 -1.35 20.11 -6.54
C GLY A 197 -0.27 20.12 -7.62
N ASN A 198 0.89 19.52 -7.39
CA ASN A 198 1.94 19.39 -8.40
C ASN A 198 1.44 18.51 -9.56
N ARG A 199 1.49 19.06 -10.80
CA ARG A 199 1.06 18.36 -12.03
C ARG A 199 1.70 16.97 -12.17
N GLN A 200 2.98 16.81 -11.82
CA GLN A 200 3.67 15.52 -11.90
C GLN A 200 3.18 14.52 -10.85
N VAL A 201 2.79 14.99 -9.67
CA VAL A 201 2.16 14.16 -8.63
C VAL A 201 0.78 13.70 -9.12
N LEU A 202 -0.04 14.59 -9.65
CA LEU A 202 -1.36 14.26 -10.19
C LEU A 202 -1.28 13.27 -11.35
N LEU A 203 -0.33 13.44 -12.28
CA LEU A 203 -0.10 12.49 -13.38
C LEU A 203 0.36 11.13 -12.85
N GLY A 204 1.20 11.08 -11.80
CA GLY A 204 1.59 9.85 -11.13
C GLY A 204 0.40 9.13 -10.49
N LEU A 205 -0.46 9.86 -9.78
CA LEU A 205 -1.68 9.32 -9.17
C LEU A 205 -2.67 8.83 -10.22
N LEU A 206 -2.87 9.58 -11.32
CA LEU A 206 -3.70 9.12 -12.45
C LEU A 206 -3.13 7.87 -13.11
N THR A 207 -1.79 7.78 -13.27
CA THR A 207 -1.13 6.56 -13.74
C THR A 207 -1.44 5.37 -12.82
N ALA A 208 -1.44 5.59 -11.49
CA ALA A 208 -1.79 4.55 -10.54
C ALA A 208 -3.26 4.13 -10.68
N VAL A 209 -4.19 5.09 -10.78
CA VAL A 209 -5.62 4.80 -10.94
C VAL A 209 -5.87 3.98 -12.21
N PHE A 210 -5.46 4.47 -13.37
CA PHE A 210 -5.75 3.79 -14.63
C PHE A 210 -4.91 2.52 -14.81
N GLY A 211 -3.60 2.59 -14.54
CA GLY A 211 -2.69 1.47 -14.74
C GLY A 211 -3.00 0.26 -13.87
N PHE A 212 -3.35 0.49 -12.61
CA PHE A 212 -3.64 -0.60 -11.67
C PHE A 212 -5.09 -1.10 -11.74
N ALA A 213 -6.04 -0.28 -12.23
CA ALA A 213 -7.43 -0.67 -12.39
C ALA A 213 -7.60 -1.89 -13.31
N GLY A 214 -6.71 -2.07 -14.29
CA GLY A 214 -6.70 -3.23 -15.17
C GLY A 214 -6.56 -4.56 -14.44
N VAL A 215 -5.78 -4.62 -13.38
CA VAL A 215 -5.64 -5.81 -12.52
C VAL A 215 -6.97 -6.14 -11.86
N PHE A 216 -7.61 -5.13 -11.26
CA PHE A 216 -8.85 -5.33 -10.49
C PHE A 216 -10.08 -5.57 -11.37
N ALA A 217 -10.07 -5.15 -12.63
CA ALA A 217 -11.13 -5.52 -13.56
C ALA A 217 -11.23 -7.06 -13.69
N VAL A 218 -10.10 -7.76 -13.76
CA VAL A 218 -10.06 -9.24 -13.82
C VAL A 218 -10.13 -9.87 -12.43
N TYR A 219 -9.29 -9.40 -11.49
CA TYR A 219 -9.16 -10.04 -10.18
C TYR A 219 -10.48 -10.04 -9.40
N SER A 220 -11.29 -8.99 -9.52
CA SER A 220 -12.59 -8.92 -8.83
C SER A 220 -13.55 -10.04 -9.22
N TYR A 221 -13.45 -10.55 -10.45
CA TYR A 221 -14.31 -11.60 -10.97
C TYR A 221 -13.59 -12.93 -11.21
N LEU A 222 -12.35 -13.06 -10.70
CA LEU A 222 -11.51 -14.22 -10.94
C LEU A 222 -12.15 -15.53 -10.47
N SER A 223 -12.90 -15.51 -9.37
CA SER A 223 -13.67 -16.66 -8.88
C SER A 223 -14.71 -17.12 -9.89
N ALA A 224 -15.56 -16.22 -10.38
CA ALA A 224 -16.57 -16.53 -11.39
C ALA A 224 -15.90 -16.92 -12.73
N MET A 225 -14.80 -16.27 -13.13
CA MET A 225 -14.07 -16.65 -14.34
C MET A 225 -13.48 -18.05 -14.23
N THR A 226 -13.11 -18.50 -13.03
CA THR A 226 -12.57 -19.84 -12.79
C THR A 226 -13.60 -20.91 -13.14
N THR A 227 -14.87 -20.73 -12.79
CA THR A 227 -15.94 -21.68 -13.09
C THR A 227 -16.52 -21.47 -14.49
N GLU A 228 -16.83 -20.24 -14.85
CA GLU A 228 -17.61 -19.91 -16.05
C GLU A 228 -16.77 -19.78 -17.33
N ALA A 229 -15.51 -19.38 -17.22
CA ALA A 229 -14.64 -19.18 -18.39
C ALA A 229 -13.54 -20.24 -18.51
N MET A 230 -12.91 -20.64 -17.39
CA MET A 230 -11.83 -21.62 -17.38
C MET A 230 -12.34 -23.08 -17.31
N GLY A 231 -13.61 -23.28 -16.96
CA GLY A 231 -14.22 -24.60 -16.84
C GLY A 231 -13.74 -25.44 -15.66
N PHE A 232 -13.13 -24.79 -14.65
CA PHE A 232 -12.72 -25.46 -13.42
C PHE A 232 -13.90 -25.60 -12.44
N GLY A 233 -13.84 -26.60 -11.56
CA GLY A 233 -14.80 -26.70 -10.46
C GLY A 233 -14.53 -25.64 -9.37
N GLU A 234 -15.54 -25.39 -8.51
CA GLU A 234 -15.45 -24.40 -7.41
C GLU A 234 -14.27 -24.65 -6.47
N SER A 235 -13.90 -25.91 -6.22
CA SER A 235 -12.74 -26.29 -5.40
C SER A 235 -11.42 -25.72 -5.92
N SER A 236 -11.33 -25.42 -7.22
CA SER A 236 -10.14 -24.87 -7.86
C SER A 236 -9.99 -23.35 -7.63
N VAL A 237 -11.03 -22.65 -7.22
CA VAL A 237 -11.00 -21.19 -6.95
C VAL A 237 -9.91 -20.85 -5.93
N THR A 238 -9.82 -21.64 -4.86
CA THR A 238 -8.79 -21.47 -3.84
C THR A 238 -7.37 -21.54 -4.41
N LEU A 239 -7.10 -22.52 -5.28
CA LEU A 239 -5.81 -22.67 -5.97
C LEU A 239 -5.53 -21.47 -6.89
N VAL A 240 -6.50 -21.07 -7.69
CA VAL A 240 -6.38 -19.94 -8.62
C VAL A 240 -6.07 -18.63 -7.89
N LEU A 241 -6.75 -18.37 -6.77
CA LEU A 241 -6.47 -17.20 -5.91
C LEU A 241 -5.09 -17.28 -5.25
N ALA A 242 -4.66 -18.47 -4.81
CA ALA A 242 -3.33 -18.67 -4.25
C ALA A 242 -2.24 -18.41 -5.29
N LEU A 243 -2.41 -18.88 -6.52
CA LEU A 243 -1.49 -18.64 -7.63
C LEU A 243 -1.41 -17.15 -7.99
N PHE A 244 -2.55 -16.45 -7.99
CA PHE A 244 -2.55 -15.01 -8.15
C PHE A 244 -1.77 -14.32 -7.02
N GLY A 245 -1.99 -14.71 -5.77
CA GLY A 245 -1.26 -14.18 -4.60
C GLY A 245 0.24 -14.46 -4.65
N ILE A 246 0.66 -15.64 -5.11
CA ILE A 246 2.07 -15.97 -5.37
C ILE A 246 2.63 -15.03 -6.45
N GLY A 247 1.89 -14.85 -7.56
CA GLY A 247 2.24 -13.89 -8.60
C GLY A 247 2.44 -12.49 -8.04
N MET A 248 1.47 -11.96 -7.27
CA MET A 248 1.58 -10.65 -6.59
C MET A 248 2.87 -10.52 -5.80
N THR A 249 3.21 -11.54 -5.03
CA THR A 249 4.42 -11.56 -4.20
C THR A 249 5.68 -11.54 -5.04
N LEU A 250 5.76 -12.39 -6.06
CA LEU A 250 6.91 -12.43 -6.98
C LEU A 250 7.09 -11.09 -7.71
N GLY A 251 5.99 -10.49 -8.17
CA GLY A 251 6.00 -9.18 -8.82
C GLY A 251 6.49 -8.07 -7.90
N ALA A 252 5.98 -8.01 -6.67
CA ALA A 252 6.40 -7.04 -5.67
C ALA A 252 7.88 -7.20 -5.28
N LEU A 253 8.38 -8.44 -5.14
CA LEU A 253 9.79 -8.72 -4.85
C LEU A 253 10.70 -8.32 -6.02
N ALA A 254 10.29 -8.57 -7.26
CA ALA A 254 11.05 -8.19 -8.45
C ALA A 254 11.04 -6.67 -8.67
N ALA A 255 9.96 -5.98 -8.29
CA ALA A 255 9.81 -4.54 -8.47
C ALA A 255 10.90 -3.73 -7.77
N GLY A 256 11.29 -4.09 -6.54
CA GLY A 256 12.30 -3.36 -5.76
C GLY A 256 13.62 -3.21 -6.52
N PRO A 257 14.37 -4.29 -6.77
CA PRO A 257 15.67 -4.22 -7.46
C PRO A 257 15.60 -3.63 -8.87
N LEU A 258 14.50 -3.88 -9.61
CA LEU A 258 14.32 -3.31 -10.94
C LEU A 258 14.09 -1.79 -10.88
N THR A 259 13.31 -1.32 -9.91
CA THR A 259 13.04 0.11 -9.71
C THR A 259 14.29 0.86 -9.24
N ASP A 260 15.10 0.25 -8.38
CA ASP A 260 16.37 0.84 -7.91
C ASP A 260 17.34 1.04 -9.09
N ARG A 261 17.35 0.12 -10.05
CA ARG A 261 18.19 0.23 -11.25
C ARG A 261 17.65 1.27 -12.22
N ALA A 262 16.34 1.25 -12.48
CA ALA A 262 15.74 2.07 -13.53
C ALA A 262 14.22 2.28 -13.30
N LEU A 263 13.85 3.30 -12.50
CA LEU A 263 12.46 3.55 -12.09
C LEU A 263 11.48 3.65 -13.28
N ARG A 264 11.77 4.53 -14.25
CA ARG A 264 10.86 4.76 -15.40
C ARG A 264 10.77 3.55 -16.34
N PRO A 265 11.86 2.93 -16.77
CA PRO A 265 11.81 1.70 -17.57
C PRO A 265 11.02 0.58 -16.87
N THR A 266 11.19 0.40 -15.57
CA THR A 266 10.44 -0.60 -14.78
C THR A 266 8.95 -0.28 -14.80
N LEU A 267 8.57 0.98 -14.59
CA LEU A 267 7.17 1.41 -14.65
C LEU A 267 6.54 1.19 -16.04
N TYR A 268 7.21 1.65 -17.08
CA TYR A 268 6.67 1.52 -18.46
C TYR A 268 6.63 0.06 -18.89
N GLY A 269 7.67 -0.70 -18.59
CA GLY A 269 7.75 -2.13 -18.90
C GLY A 269 6.68 -2.95 -18.16
N SER A 270 6.46 -2.70 -16.88
CA SER A 270 5.41 -3.40 -16.11
C SER A 270 4.00 -3.05 -16.59
N LEU A 271 3.70 -1.76 -16.89
CA LEU A 271 2.40 -1.37 -17.44
C LEU A 271 2.17 -1.94 -18.84
N GLY A 272 3.20 -1.94 -19.69
CA GLY A 272 3.14 -2.56 -21.02
C GLY A 272 2.96 -4.06 -20.95
N ALA A 273 3.70 -4.74 -20.08
CA ALA A 273 3.55 -6.18 -19.85
C ALA A 273 2.15 -6.51 -19.31
N LEU A 274 1.62 -5.68 -18.40
CA LEU A 274 0.26 -5.84 -17.88
C LEU A 274 -0.78 -5.73 -19.02
N ALA A 275 -0.68 -4.74 -19.87
CA ALA A 275 -1.59 -4.58 -21.01
C ALA A 275 -1.52 -5.81 -21.95
N VAL A 276 -0.32 -6.33 -22.24
CA VAL A 276 -0.13 -7.53 -23.05
C VAL A 276 -0.75 -8.76 -22.41
N VAL A 277 -0.50 -8.99 -21.10
CA VAL A 277 -1.08 -10.11 -20.35
C VAL A 277 -2.60 -10.05 -20.36
N LEU A 278 -3.18 -8.85 -20.17
CA LEU A 278 -4.64 -8.65 -20.18
C LEU A 278 -5.25 -8.88 -21.55
N VAL A 279 -4.57 -8.50 -22.63
CA VAL A 279 -5.01 -8.83 -24.02
C VAL A 279 -4.93 -10.33 -24.29
N ALA A 280 -3.86 -10.99 -23.83
CA ALA A 280 -3.66 -12.43 -24.05
C ALA A 280 -4.58 -13.30 -23.18
N PHE A 281 -5.03 -12.80 -22.04
CA PHE A 281 -5.81 -13.55 -21.04
C PHE A 281 -7.06 -14.23 -21.65
N PRO A 282 -7.96 -13.57 -22.40
CA PRO A 282 -9.17 -14.18 -22.97
C PRO A 282 -8.89 -15.34 -23.93
N PHE A 283 -7.74 -15.31 -24.59
CA PHE A 283 -7.36 -16.36 -25.56
C PHE A 283 -6.71 -17.59 -24.92
N THR A 284 -6.27 -17.47 -23.69
CA THR A 284 -5.51 -18.52 -22.98
C THR A 284 -6.30 -19.24 -21.90
N VAL A 285 -7.36 -18.62 -21.39
CA VAL A 285 -8.13 -19.14 -20.24
C VAL A 285 -8.85 -20.48 -20.51
N HIS A 286 -9.10 -20.81 -21.78
CA HIS A 286 -9.73 -22.07 -22.16
C HIS A 286 -8.79 -23.28 -22.13
N VAL A 287 -7.47 -23.04 -21.93
CA VAL A 287 -6.48 -24.10 -21.78
C VAL A 287 -6.05 -24.16 -20.33
N PRO A 288 -6.36 -25.23 -19.56
CA PRO A 288 -6.23 -25.25 -18.10
C PRO A 288 -4.87 -24.80 -17.55
N TRP A 289 -3.76 -25.37 -18.07
CA TRP A 289 -2.43 -24.99 -17.61
C TRP A 289 -2.06 -23.54 -17.99
N ALA A 290 -2.49 -23.08 -19.16
CA ALA A 290 -2.24 -21.71 -19.62
C ALA A 290 -3.02 -20.70 -18.77
N ALA A 291 -4.25 -21.01 -18.36
CA ALA A 291 -5.05 -20.20 -17.44
C ALA A 291 -4.32 -19.99 -16.11
N LEU A 292 -3.78 -21.06 -15.49
CA LEU A 292 -3.06 -20.98 -14.21
C LEU A 292 -1.77 -20.14 -14.33
N VAL A 293 -1.01 -20.32 -15.42
CA VAL A 293 0.18 -19.50 -15.70
C VAL A 293 -0.22 -18.03 -15.90
N MET A 294 -1.29 -17.78 -16.67
CA MET A 294 -1.73 -16.43 -16.98
C MET A 294 -2.23 -15.68 -15.74
N VAL A 295 -2.95 -16.35 -14.85
CA VAL A 295 -3.37 -15.79 -13.56
C VAL A 295 -2.17 -15.41 -12.70
N THR A 296 -1.16 -16.28 -12.64
CA THR A 296 0.08 -16.01 -11.89
C THR A 296 0.84 -14.82 -12.50
N LEU A 297 0.94 -14.76 -13.83
CA LEU A 297 1.56 -13.63 -14.54
C LEU A 297 0.80 -12.34 -14.33
N LEU A 298 -0.53 -12.37 -14.35
CA LEU A 298 -1.37 -11.18 -14.09
C LEU A 298 -1.08 -10.60 -12.70
N GLY A 299 -1.01 -11.45 -11.67
CA GLY A 299 -0.59 -11.05 -10.33
C GLY A 299 0.81 -10.44 -10.32
N ALA A 300 1.78 -11.10 -10.97
CA ALA A 300 3.18 -10.68 -10.98
C ALA A 300 3.37 -9.33 -11.67
N VAL A 301 2.91 -9.18 -12.91
CA VAL A 301 3.11 -7.93 -13.66
C VAL A 301 2.26 -6.78 -13.09
N GLY A 302 1.07 -7.09 -12.58
CA GLY A 302 0.21 -6.10 -11.92
C GLY A 302 0.90 -5.49 -10.70
N PHE A 303 1.37 -6.31 -9.78
CA PHE A 303 2.00 -5.84 -8.55
C PHE A 303 3.44 -5.32 -8.73
N MET A 304 4.10 -5.67 -9.84
CA MET A 304 5.37 -5.05 -10.22
C MET A 304 5.22 -3.55 -10.51
N THR A 305 4.03 -3.04 -10.83
CA THR A 305 3.77 -1.61 -11.06
C THR A 305 3.77 -0.79 -9.76
N THR A 306 3.52 -1.42 -8.60
CA THR A 306 3.24 -0.71 -7.34
C THR A 306 4.43 0.07 -6.80
N THR A 307 5.61 -0.55 -6.74
CA THR A 307 6.83 0.08 -6.19
C THR A 307 7.30 1.28 -7.02
N PRO A 308 7.43 1.20 -8.36
CA PRO A 308 7.86 2.35 -9.14
C PRO A 308 6.83 3.49 -9.11
N LEU A 309 5.52 3.21 -9.06
CA LEU A 309 4.48 4.23 -8.88
C LEU A 309 4.61 4.94 -7.55
N GLN A 310 4.75 4.17 -6.47
CA GLN A 310 4.94 4.71 -5.12
C GLN A 310 6.14 5.65 -5.05
N LEU A 311 7.29 5.22 -5.55
CA LEU A 311 8.52 6.02 -5.54
C LEU A 311 8.42 7.23 -6.48
N LEU A 312 7.78 7.10 -7.65
CA LEU A 312 7.57 8.22 -8.57
C LEU A 312 6.79 9.34 -7.89
N VAL A 313 5.65 9.01 -7.27
CA VAL A 313 4.78 9.98 -6.60
C VAL A 313 5.50 10.64 -5.42
N MET A 314 6.18 9.85 -4.56
CA MET A 314 6.94 10.37 -3.42
C MET A 314 8.09 11.29 -3.86
N ASN A 315 8.84 10.91 -4.91
CA ASN A 315 9.95 11.71 -5.42
C ASN A 315 9.50 13.04 -6.03
N LYS A 316 8.27 13.13 -6.53
CA LYS A 316 7.69 14.37 -7.07
C LYS A 316 7.06 15.27 -6.00
N ALA A 317 6.68 14.71 -4.87
CA ALA A 317 6.11 15.41 -3.71
C ALA A 317 7.16 15.57 -2.59
N LYS A 318 8.33 16.14 -2.90
CA LYS A 318 9.47 16.26 -1.96
C LYS A 318 9.11 16.92 -0.63
N ASP A 319 8.19 17.88 -0.64
CA ASP A 319 7.74 18.62 0.54
C ASP A 319 6.71 17.87 1.38
N ALA A 320 6.10 16.79 0.85
CA ALA A 320 5.06 16.02 1.51
C ALA A 320 5.09 14.52 1.14
N PRO A 321 6.21 13.81 1.33
CA PRO A 321 6.34 12.42 0.87
C PRO A 321 5.37 11.47 1.58
N THR A 322 5.02 11.74 2.84
CA THR A 322 4.07 10.93 3.63
C THR A 322 2.66 11.04 3.08
N LEU A 323 2.20 12.26 2.78
CA LEU A 323 0.87 12.48 2.20
C LEU A 323 0.80 11.93 0.77
N ALA A 324 1.88 12.09 -0.01
CA ALA A 324 2.00 11.53 -1.35
C ALA A 324 1.90 9.99 -1.34
N SER A 325 2.54 9.35 -0.38
CA SER A 325 2.41 7.90 -0.16
C SER A 325 0.98 7.49 0.18
N ALA A 326 0.33 8.18 1.11
CA ALA A 326 -1.07 7.93 1.47
C ALA A 326 -2.01 8.14 0.28
N SER A 327 -1.79 9.20 -0.51
CA SER A 327 -2.58 9.49 -1.72
C SER A 327 -2.39 8.43 -2.80
N ASN A 328 -1.19 7.83 -2.90
CA ASN A 328 -0.95 6.74 -3.83
C ASN A 328 -1.72 5.46 -3.42
N HIS A 329 -1.82 5.16 -2.12
CA HIS A 329 -2.70 4.09 -1.62
C HIS A 329 -4.18 4.36 -1.91
N SER A 330 -4.64 5.60 -1.76
CA SER A 330 -6.00 6.00 -2.18
C SER A 330 -6.20 5.84 -3.69
N ALA A 331 -5.19 6.17 -4.51
CA ALA A 331 -5.25 5.97 -5.96
C ALA A 331 -5.34 4.48 -6.34
N PHE A 332 -4.60 3.59 -5.66
CA PHE A 332 -4.73 2.14 -5.86
C PHE A 332 -6.10 1.62 -5.46
N ASN A 333 -6.69 2.13 -4.39
CA ASN A 333 -8.04 1.75 -3.98
C ASN A 333 -9.12 2.33 -4.91
N LEU A 334 -8.92 3.53 -5.46
CA LEU A 334 -9.78 4.06 -6.53
C LEU A 334 -9.66 3.22 -7.80
N ALA A 335 -8.46 2.72 -8.13
CA ALA A 335 -8.22 1.76 -9.21
C ALA A 335 -8.98 0.44 -8.96
N ASN A 336 -8.93 -0.08 -7.72
CA ASN A 336 -9.69 -1.26 -7.30
C ASN A 336 -11.20 -1.04 -7.53
N ALA A 337 -11.76 0.04 -6.98
CA ALA A 337 -13.18 0.35 -7.13
C ALA A 337 -13.59 0.50 -8.61
N GLY A 338 -12.82 1.29 -9.37
CA GLY A 338 -13.10 1.56 -10.78
C GLY A 338 -12.94 0.32 -11.65
N GLY A 339 -11.90 -0.47 -11.42
CA GLY A 339 -11.66 -1.74 -12.12
C GLY A 339 -12.78 -2.75 -11.88
N ALA A 340 -13.14 -2.97 -10.62
CA ALA A 340 -14.22 -3.87 -10.24
C ALA A 340 -15.55 -3.42 -10.87
N TRP A 341 -15.87 -2.13 -10.81
CA TRP A 341 -17.10 -1.59 -11.39
C TRP A 341 -17.12 -1.75 -12.91
N LEU A 342 -16.07 -1.32 -13.63
CA LEU A 342 -16.04 -1.40 -15.10
C LEU A 342 -16.02 -2.84 -15.60
N GLY A 343 -15.32 -3.76 -14.91
CA GLY A 343 -15.36 -5.19 -15.19
C GLY A 343 -16.78 -5.76 -15.04
N GLY A 344 -17.48 -5.36 -13.97
CA GLY A 344 -18.88 -5.75 -13.73
C GLY A 344 -19.84 -5.23 -14.79
N VAL A 345 -19.68 -3.96 -15.22
CA VAL A 345 -20.47 -3.36 -16.31
C VAL A 345 -20.31 -4.15 -17.61
N ALA A 346 -19.08 -4.55 -17.95
CA ALA A 346 -18.82 -5.34 -19.16
C ALA A 346 -19.51 -6.72 -19.11
N ILE A 347 -19.44 -7.41 -17.96
CA ILE A 347 -20.14 -8.69 -17.76
C ILE A 347 -21.66 -8.48 -17.83
N ALA A 348 -22.20 -7.47 -17.14
CA ALA A 348 -23.63 -7.15 -17.13
C ALA A 348 -24.18 -6.77 -18.51
N ALA A 349 -23.34 -6.15 -19.36
CA ALA A 349 -23.67 -5.85 -20.76
C ALA A 349 -23.69 -7.09 -21.67
N GLY A 350 -23.43 -8.29 -21.12
CA GLY A 350 -23.45 -9.55 -21.88
C GLY A 350 -22.21 -9.80 -22.74
N TRP A 351 -21.09 -9.10 -22.50
CA TRP A 351 -19.85 -9.27 -23.29
C TRP A 351 -19.07 -10.52 -22.91
N GLY A 352 -19.58 -11.31 -21.95
CA GLY A 352 -18.99 -12.57 -21.49
C GLY A 352 -17.99 -12.40 -20.34
N TRP A 353 -17.68 -13.53 -19.70
CA TRP A 353 -16.87 -13.55 -18.48
C TRP A 353 -15.39 -13.14 -18.67
N THR A 354 -14.88 -13.15 -19.89
CA THR A 354 -13.51 -12.71 -20.21
C THR A 354 -13.42 -11.23 -20.56
N SER A 355 -14.54 -10.55 -20.76
CA SER A 355 -14.59 -9.13 -21.13
C SER A 355 -13.87 -8.18 -20.15
N PRO A 356 -13.84 -8.43 -18.83
CA PRO A 356 -13.07 -7.60 -17.90
C PRO A 356 -11.58 -7.52 -18.25
N ALA A 357 -11.02 -8.52 -18.93
CA ALA A 357 -9.62 -8.49 -19.35
C ALA A 357 -9.38 -7.45 -20.48
N PHE A 358 -10.30 -7.32 -21.44
CA PHE A 358 -10.21 -6.27 -22.46
C PHE A 358 -10.38 -4.88 -21.85
N VAL A 359 -11.34 -4.70 -20.95
CA VAL A 359 -11.50 -3.45 -20.17
C VAL A 359 -10.21 -3.12 -19.42
N GLY A 360 -9.65 -4.11 -18.75
CA GLY A 360 -8.40 -3.99 -18.04
C GLY A 360 -7.21 -3.61 -18.93
N ALA A 361 -7.13 -4.19 -20.13
CA ALA A 361 -6.09 -3.87 -21.11
C ALA A 361 -6.16 -2.40 -21.56
N VAL A 362 -7.36 -1.89 -21.82
CA VAL A 362 -7.57 -0.46 -22.18
C VAL A 362 -7.15 0.44 -21.02
N LEU A 363 -7.51 0.09 -19.79
CA LEU A 363 -7.13 0.86 -18.59
C LEU A 363 -5.61 0.85 -18.37
N ALA A 364 -4.95 -0.31 -18.51
CA ALA A 364 -3.50 -0.44 -18.40
C ALA A 364 -2.77 0.36 -19.48
N ALA A 365 -3.26 0.31 -20.72
CA ALA A 365 -2.73 1.11 -21.84
C ALA A 365 -2.91 2.61 -21.60
N ALA A 366 -4.07 3.04 -21.07
CA ALA A 366 -4.31 4.44 -20.67
C ALA A 366 -3.33 4.87 -19.57
N GLY A 367 -3.12 4.03 -18.56
CA GLY A 367 -2.13 4.26 -17.51
C GLY A 367 -0.71 4.41 -18.06
N LEU A 368 -0.32 3.55 -19.01
CA LEU A 368 0.97 3.64 -19.70
C LEU A 368 1.09 4.96 -20.50
N ALA A 369 0.06 5.33 -21.24
CA ALA A 369 0.04 6.58 -22.02
C ALA A 369 0.20 7.81 -21.11
N ILE A 370 -0.50 7.85 -19.95
CA ILE A 370 -0.36 8.90 -18.94
C ILE A 370 1.07 8.93 -18.39
N ALA A 371 1.65 7.76 -18.08
CA ALA A 371 3.02 7.65 -17.57
C ALA A 371 4.06 8.17 -18.57
N LEU A 372 3.94 7.80 -19.84
CA LEU A 372 4.80 8.27 -20.93
C LEU A 372 4.69 9.78 -21.11
N THR A 373 3.46 10.31 -21.12
CA THR A 373 3.20 11.77 -21.20
C THR A 373 3.82 12.50 -20.03
N ALA A 374 3.68 11.98 -18.80
CA ALA A 374 4.30 12.55 -17.61
C ALA A 374 5.83 12.56 -17.71
N GLY A 375 6.40 11.47 -18.23
CA GLY A 375 7.84 11.36 -18.49
C GLY A 375 8.34 12.38 -19.51
N PHE A 376 7.65 12.54 -20.63
CA PHE A 376 7.98 13.52 -21.67
C PHE A 376 7.92 14.96 -21.14
N LEU A 377 6.85 15.32 -20.44
CA LEU A 377 6.68 16.65 -19.83
C LEU A 377 7.72 16.97 -18.74
N ASP A 378 8.27 15.96 -18.09
CA ASP A 378 9.33 16.14 -17.09
C ASP A 378 10.69 16.39 -17.76
N LEU A 379 10.98 15.72 -18.87
CA LEU A 379 12.19 15.91 -19.65
C LEU A 379 12.22 17.25 -20.38
N SER A 380 11.06 17.75 -20.81
CA SER A 380 10.94 19.02 -21.53
C SER A 380 11.10 20.27 -20.66
N LYS A 381 11.13 20.12 -19.33
CA LYS A 381 11.45 21.26 -18.45
C LYS A 381 12.93 21.61 -18.61
N PRO A 382 13.29 22.84 -19.05
CA PRO A 382 14.69 23.24 -19.11
C PRO A 382 15.29 23.09 -17.71
N VAL A 383 16.44 22.44 -17.65
CA VAL A 383 17.27 22.39 -16.44
C VAL A 383 17.51 23.85 -16.06
N ARG A 384 16.81 24.35 -15.07
CA ARG A 384 17.08 25.67 -14.49
C ARG A 384 18.47 25.55 -13.89
N ARG A 385 19.49 25.83 -14.72
CA ARG A 385 20.87 25.96 -14.24
C ARG A 385 20.76 26.91 -13.08
N LEU A 386 21.06 26.42 -11.88
CA LEU A 386 21.36 27.29 -10.76
C LEU A 386 22.42 28.24 -11.31
N ARG A 387 22.03 29.48 -11.58
CA ARG A 387 22.99 30.54 -11.82
C ARG A 387 23.83 30.51 -10.55
N THR A 388 25.01 29.95 -10.64
CA THR A 388 26.06 30.21 -9.68
C THR A 388 26.19 31.70 -9.68
N GLU A 389 25.69 32.38 -8.65
CA GLU A 389 26.03 33.77 -8.42
C GLU A 389 27.55 33.81 -8.43
N PRO A 390 28.14 34.67 -9.29
CA PRO A 390 29.58 34.83 -9.23
C PRO A 390 29.89 35.29 -7.83
N SER A 391 30.65 34.49 -7.08
CA SER A 391 31.18 34.88 -5.81
C SER A 391 31.75 36.29 -5.99
N ARG A 392 31.12 37.27 -5.33
CA ARG A 392 31.71 38.61 -5.22
C ARG A 392 33.11 38.40 -4.67
N ARG A 393 34.10 38.41 -5.55
CA ARG A 393 35.49 38.56 -5.18
C ARG A 393 35.57 39.86 -4.39
N THR A 394 35.65 39.76 -3.09
CA THR A 394 36.14 40.83 -2.25
C THR A 394 37.55 41.04 -2.70
N GLY A 395 37.79 42.20 -3.35
CA GLY A 395 39.09 42.64 -3.80
C GLY A 395 40.04 42.77 -2.62
N PRO A 396 41.36 42.60 -2.87
CA PRO A 396 42.37 42.80 -1.82
C PRO A 396 42.62 44.28 -1.68
N GLY A 397 42.35 44.84 -0.49
CA GLY A 397 42.79 46.21 -0.23
C GLY A 397 42.16 46.80 0.99
N GLN A 398 42.78 46.62 2.12
CA GLN A 398 43.17 47.65 3.07
C GLN A 398 43.70 47.01 4.38
N HIS A 399 44.94 46.53 4.29
CA HIS A 399 45.78 46.52 5.47
C HIS A 399 46.36 47.92 5.61
N ARG A 400 45.94 48.69 6.64
CA ARG A 400 46.77 49.71 7.23
C ARG A 400 46.52 49.81 8.74
N LEU A 401 47.54 49.45 9.48
CA LEU A 401 48.10 50.07 10.68
C LEU A 401 47.14 50.30 11.89
N ARG A 402 47.35 49.46 12.91
CA ARG A 402 47.79 49.98 14.21
C ARG A 402 48.55 48.91 14.98
N ALA A 403 49.84 49.05 14.94
CA ALA A 403 50.80 48.45 15.87
C ALA A 403 50.81 49.27 17.17
N LEU A 404 51.43 48.66 18.18
CA LEU A 404 51.78 49.16 19.52
C LEU A 404 50.61 48.96 20.53
N THR A 405 50.78 48.08 21.54
CA THR A 405 51.80 48.12 22.60
C THR A 405 51.77 46.83 23.46
N ARG A 406 52.98 46.27 23.67
CA ARG A 406 53.53 45.79 24.94
C ARG A 406 52.97 44.48 25.60
N HIS A 407 53.83 43.50 25.54
CA HIS A 407 54.23 42.51 26.56
C HIS A 407 54.43 43.16 27.95
N PRO A 408 54.57 42.42 29.10
CA PRO A 408 55.28 41.15 29.26
C PRO A 408 54.74 40.18 30.36
N ALA A 409 55.42 39.03 30.40
CA ALA A 409 55.84 38.26 31.59
C ALA A 409 55.05 37.02 32.01
N ARG A 410 55.69 35.91 31.80
CA ARG A 410 55.64 34.65 32.59
C ARG A 410 56.15 34.90 34.04
N PRO A 411 55.92 34.02 35.02
CA PRO A 411 56.83 32.90 35.18
C PRO A 411 56.17 31.53 35.53
N ALA A 412 57.03 30.53 35.34
CA ALA A 412 56.95 29.19 35.76
C ALA A 412 57.18 29.00 37.29
N PHE A 413 56.75 27.86 37.82
CA PHE A 413 57.41 27.09 38.91
C PHE A 413 56.67 25.75 38.96
N GLU A 414 57.33 24.64 38.62
CA GLU A 414 57.97 23.66 39.48
C GLU A 414 57.00 23.01 40.46
N ASP A 415 56.84 21.77 40.43
CA ASP A 415 57.57 20.50 40.58
C ASP A 415 57.20 19.85 41.92
N GLU A 416 57.44 18.58 42.00
CA GLU A 416 57.40 17.66 43.15
C GLU A 416 56.02 17.16 43.61
N GLY A 417 55.77 15.92 43.77
CA GLY A 417 56.63 14.75 43.87
C GLY A 417 55.86 13.62 44.52
N ARG A 418 56.19 12.42 44.11
CA ARG A 418 56.22 11.19 44.92
C ARG A 418 54.97 10.75 45.71
N THR A 419 54.55 9.62 45.65
CA THR A 419 54.99 8.24 45.72
C THR A 419 53.95 7.34 46.40
N LYS A 420 53.90 6.10 45.97
CA LYS A 420 53.64 4.84 46.70
C LYS A 420 52.20 4.58 47.14
N ALA A 421 51.70 3.58 46.71
CA ALA A 421 51.88 2.15 46.81
C ALA A 421 50.75 1.48 47.56
N ALA A 422 50.23 0.51 46.98
CA ALA A 422 50.14 -0.88 47.44
C ALA A 422 48.84 -1.32 48.13
N THR A 423 48.40 -2.40 47.58
CA THR A 423 47.89 -3.62 48.22
C THR A 423 46.43 -3.69 48.64
N GLY A 424 45.79 -4.72 48.12
CA GLY A 424 44.93 -5.58 48.86
C GLY A 424 43.70 -6.11 48.14
N HIS A 425 43.81 -7.18 47.46
CA HIS A 425 42.81 -8.22 47.27
C HIS A 425 42.53 -8.93 48.62
N PRO A 426 41.56 -9.82 48.79
CA PRO A 426 40.33 -10.15 48.08
C PRO A 426 39.14 -10.43 49.03
N ARG A 427 37.92 -10.46 48.53
CA ARG A 427 36.96 -11.56 48.67
C ARG A 427 35.73 -11.32 47.81
#